data_6b376c9872f06fedf15a90138da5223a
#
_entry.id   6b376c9872f06fedf15a90138da5223a
#
_cell.length_a   1.000
_cell.length_b   1.000
_cell.length_c   1.000
_cell.angle_alpha   90.00
_cell.angle_beta   90.00
_cell.angle_gamma   90.00
#
_symmetry.space_group_name_H-M   'P 1'
#
loop_
_entity.id
_entity.type
_entity.pdbx_description
1 polymer ?
#
loop_
_entity_poly.entity_id
_entity_poly.type
_entity_poly.pdbx_seq_one_letter_code
_entity_poly.pdbx_strand_id
1 'polypeptide(L)'
;MEVLRKPDIVAGLRSLGLQPGDRVLVHSSMAALGKVDGGADTVIDALVEAVGPEGLVVVPTFACEAPFDPKSSATPLGAVPDRLWRRPEAVRSKHPTHSVAAIGKGAEELVRDHEKAPTAYAEGTPYHTLASTGGKILLMGVDQDRNTTLHTAEALAHSPYLVDIQATYIEDGREVTIPVAAMAGPHRDFIGLDPLFRELGAMRIGRIGTAVCRLIEAGAMLEAAIEALEADPAAVLCDNPACADCVMQRGKIKAARLAREDFTLAAIAGDISEDPEEIVRALQAEGINAVEITPHDFETFGDELREAGIRIVAVESAPDDERGANLAAEIGVAWIVPVSTTRDIDHAMALRAKTGAQLLIENDGAPSAFYEELYRGRENPPGLAFNPGGFARADEKPFLGVFYKSTLRKHAKHFYIDDYSILDGEPALPGQGNGEVKEIISMLRCRGYDGLLTLRSADEGVPAFRETARAFWKLLDEM
;
A
#
# COMPACT_ATOMS: atom_id res chain seq x y z
N MET A 1 39.99 -2.62 -23.82
CA MET A 1 39.15 -2.45 -22.61
C MET A 1 39.97 -2.91 -21.42
N GLU A 2 40.09 -2.06 -20.43
CA GLU A 2 40.78 -2.39 -19.18
C GLU A 2 40.01 -3.52 -18.44
N VAL A 3 40.76 -4.46 -17.87
CA VAL A 3 40.17 -5.59 -17.14
C VAL A 3 39.95 -5.15 -15.71
N LEU A 4 38.69 -5.15 -15.26
CA LEU A 4 38.34 -4.83 -13.89
C LEU A 4 38.90 -5.85 -12.91
N ARG A 5 39.48 -5.38 -11.82
CA ARG A 5 39.95 -6.17 -10.69
C ARG A 5 39.14 -5.86 -9.44
N LYS A 6 39.22 -6.69 -8.42
CA LYS A 6 38.50 -6.53 -7.17
C LYS A 6 38.65 -5.12 -6.56
N PRO A 7 39.87 -4.52 -6.45
CA PRO A 7 39.99 -3.16 -5.90
C PRO A 7 39.26 -2.09 -6.70
N ASP A 8 39.20 -2.23 -8.04
CA ASP A 8 38.50 -1.27 -8.91
C ASP A 8 36.98 -1.31 -8.65
N ILE A 9 36.43 -2.52 -8.45
CA ILE A 9 35.02 -2.72 -8.14
C ILE A 9 34.71 -2.17 -6.75
N VAL A 10 35.51 -2.47 -5.73
CA VAL A 10 35.37 -1.95 -4.37
C VAL A 10 35.40 -0.42 -4.35
N ALA A 11 36.37 0.19 -5.06
CA ALA A 11 36.46 1.63 -5.18
C ALA A 11 35.22 2.25 -5.85
N GLY A 12 34.71 1.61 -6.91
CA GLY A 12 33.50 2.02 -7.60
C GLY A 12 32.25 1.92 -6.69
N LEU A 13 32.09 0.82 -5.94
CA LEU A 13 31.00 0.62 -4.97
C LEU A 13 31.00 1.70 -3.87
N ARG A 14 32.18 2.00 -3.31
CA ARG A 14 32.35 3.05 -2.30
C ARG A 14 32.08 4.44 -2.87
N SER A 15 32.55 4.71 -4.07
CA SER A 15 32.28 5.98 -4.77
C SER A 15 30.78 6.17 -5.05
N LEU A 16 30.06 5.09 -5.32
CA LEU A 16 28.60 5.09 -5.49
C LEU A 16 27.87 5.35 -4.16
N GLY A 17 28.52 5.10 -3.02
CA GLY A 17 28.00 5.37 -1.68
C GLY A 17 27.75 4.14 -0.82
N LEU A 18 28.14 2.94 -1.26
CA LEU A 18 28.07 1.74 -0.43
C LEU A 18 29.09 1.81 0.70
N GLN A 19 28.66 1.58 1.92
CA GLN A 19 29.44 1.73 3.14
C GLN A 19 29.61 0.40 3.89
N PRO A 20 30.67 0.25 4.72
CA PRO A 20 30.75 -0.85 5.67
C PRO A 20 29.54 -0.86 6.62
N GLY A 21 28.98 -2.06 6.83
CA GLY A 21 27.75 -2.27 7.60
C GLY A 21 26.47 -2.23 6.77
N ASP A 22 26.51 -1.79 5.51
CA ASP A 22 25.32 -1.75 4.65
C ASP A 22 24.77 -3.17 4.38
N ARG A 23 23.45 -3.24 4.28
CA ARG A 23 22.69 -4.41 3.83
C ARG A 23 22.22 -4.12 2.40
N VAL A 24 22.68 -4.90 1.41
CA VAL A 24 22.44 -4.58 0.00
C VAL A 24 21.90 -5.79 -0.77
N LEU A 25 20.79 -5.59 -1.48
CA LEU A 25 20.26 -6.53 -2.46
C LEU A 25 20.77 -6.14 -3.85
N VAL A 26 21.37 -7.09 -4.55
CA VAL A 26 22.11 -6.82 -5.78
C VAL A 26 21.47 -7.51 -6.98
N HIS A 27 21.16 -6.72 -8.01
CA HIS A 27 20.86 -7.18 -9.36
C HIS A 27 22.02 -6.80 -10.27
N SER A 28 22.50 -7.72 -11.11
CA SER A 28 23.73 -7.48 -11.86
C SER A 28 23.73 -8.08 -13.25
N SER A 29 24.47 -7.42 -14.16
CA SER A 29 24.82 -7.93 -15.48
C SER A 29 26.34 -7.95 -15.64
N MET A 30 26.92 -9.15 -15.67
CA MET A 30 28.35 -9.33 -15.94
C MET A 30 28.76 -8.78 -17.31
N ALA A 31 27.89 -8.90 -18.31
CA ALA A 31 28.13 -8.36 -19.64
C ALA A 31 28.25 -6.83 -19.65
N ALA A 32 27.44 -6.14 -18.84
CA ALA A 32 27.48 -4.70 -18.73
C ALA A 32 28.72 -4.18 -17.99
N LEU A 33 29.24 -4.93 -17.01
CA LEU A 33 30.48 -4.60 -16.29
C LEU A 33 31.70 -4.61 -17.22
N GLY A 34 31.67 -5.44 -18.26
CA GLY A 34 32.83 -5.72 -19.13
C GLY A 34 33.63 -6.88 -18.61
N LYS A 35 34.93 -6.90 -18.96
CA LYS A 35 35.83 -8.00 -18.57
C LYS A 35 36.26 -7.83 -17.12
N VAL A 36 35.93 -8.82 -16.26
CA VAL A 36 36.33 -8.89 -14.86
C VAL A 36 37.32 -10.01 -14.66
N ASP A 37 38.46 -9.73 -14.05
CA ASP A 37 39.46 -10.72 -13.66
C ASP A 37 38.91 -11.63 -12.57
N GLY A 38 38.86 -12.96 -12.78
CA GLY A 38 38.19 -13.89 -11.87
C GLY A 38 36.66 -13.94 -11.98
N GLY A 39 36.04 -13.13 -12.87
CA GLY A 39 34.63 -13.23 -13.20
C GLY A 39 33.67 -12.85 -12.04
N ALA A 40 32.57 -13.61 -11.90
CA ALA A 40 31.53 -13.35 -10.92
C ALA A 40 32.02 -13.52 -9.48
N ASP A 41 32.96 -14.42 -9.22
CA ASP A 41 33.51 -14.61 -7.87
C ASP A 41 34.23 -13.36 -7.38
N THR A 42 34.97 -12.67 -8.26
CA THR A 42 35.63 -11.39 -7.94
C THR A 42 34.59 -10.29 -7.63
N VAL A 43 33.45 -10.24 -8.33
CA VAL A 43 32.37 -9.31 -8.06
C VAL A 43 31.77 -9.58 -6.67
N ILE A 44 31.52 -10.85 -6.34
CA ILE A 44 30.99 -11.24 -5.02
C ILE A 44 31.98 -10.86 -3.91
N ASP A 45 33.28 -11.17 -4.09
CA ASP A 45 34.31 -10.80 -3.12
C ASP A 45 34.44 -9.29 -2.93
N ALA A 46 34.25 -8.51 -3.99
CA ALA A 46 34.24 -7.05 -3.91
C ALA A 46 33.02 -6.49 -3.16
N LEU A 47 31.83 -7.09 -3.36
CA LEU A 47 30.61 -6.73 -2.65
C LEU A 47 30.75 -7.03 -1.14
N VAL A 48 31.20 -8.24 -0.80
CA VAL A 48 31.41 -8.65 0.60
C VAL A 48 32.47 -7.76 1.28
N GLU A 49 33.57 -7.44 0.58
CA GLU A 49 34.60 -6.52 1.09
C GLU A 49 34.07 -5.09 1.28
N ALA A 50 33.21 -4.61 0.36
CA ALA A 50 32.68 -3.26 0.43
C ALA A 50 31.73 -3.07 1.63
N VAL A 51 30.87 -4.06 1.92
CA VAL A 51 29.96 -4.00 3.07
C VAL A 51 30.63 -4.43 4.37
N GLY A 52 31.75 -5.16 4.30
CA GLY A 52 32.51 -5.59 5.48
C GLY A 52 31.79 -6.61 6.38
N PRO A 53 32.39 -6.95 7.55
CA PRO A 53 31.90 -8.06 8.38
C PRO A 53 30.54 -7.79 9.05
N GLU A 54 30.16 -6.54 9.23
CA GLU A 54 28.86 -6.14 9.79
C GLU A 54 27.77 -5.99 8.72
N GLY A 55 28.13 -6.10 7.43
CA GLY A 55 27.24 -5.91 6.31
C GLY A 55 26.61 -7.22 5.81
N LEU A 56 25.70 -7.07 4.85
CA LEU A 56 24.94 -8.17 4.26
C LEU A 56 24.82 -7.98 2.75
N VAL A 57 25.18 -9.00 1.98
CA VAL A 57 24.96 -9.05 0.53
C VAL A 57 23.87 -10.06 0.24
N VAL A 58 22.82 -9.63 -0.48
CA VAL A 58 21.66 -10.44 -0.87
C VAL A 58 21.53 -10.43 -2.38
N VAL A 59 21.16 -11.57 -2.96
CA VAL A 59 20.83 -11.68 -4.39
C VAL A 59 19.55 -12.49 -4.58
N PRO A 60 18.68 -12.17 -5.55
CA PRO A 60 17.58 -13.05 -5.92
C PRO A 60 18.12 -14.33 -6.56
N THR A 61 17.49 -15.48 -6.24
CA THR A 61 17.97 -16.80 -6.71
C THR A 61 16.85 -17.75 -7.13
N PHE A 62 15.70 -17.21 -7.54
CA PHE A 62 14.61 -18.07 -7.97
C PHE A 62 14.98 -18.96 -9.16
N ALA A 63 14.35 -20.14 -9.27
CA ALA A 63 14.52 -21.09 -10.34
C ALA A 63 13.29 -21.12 -11.25
N CYS A 64 13.49 -21.58 -12.50
CA CYS A 64 12.39 -21.80 -13.44
C CYS A 64 11.83 -23.23 -13.35
N GLU A 65 12.51 -24.11 -12.62
CA GLU A 65 12.17 -25.53 -12.50
C GLU A 65 11.36 -25.79 -11.22
N ALA A 66 10.36 -26.67 -11.31
CA ALA A 66 9.60 -27.17 -10.18
C ALA A 66 9.79 -28.70 -10.09
N PRO A 67 9.92 -29.27 -8.89
CA PRO A 67 9.98 -28.59 -7.60
C PRO A 67 11.29 -27.79 -7.40
N PHE A 68 11.19 -26.65 -6.72
CA PHE A 68 12.37 -25.87 -6.34
C PHE A 68 13.12 -26.56 -5.19
N ASP A 69 14.39 -26.89 -5.42
CA ASP A 69 15.26 -27.37 -4.35
C ASP A 69 16.27 -26.26 -3.96
N PRO A 70 16.20 -25.70 -2.77
CA PRO A 70 17.12 -24.64 -2.33
C PRO A 70 18.59 -25.08 -2.32
N LYS A 71 18.86 -26.37 -2.28
CA LYS A 71 20.22 -26.95 -2.23
C LYS A 71 20.81 -27.26 -3.60
N SER A 72 19.98 -27.37 -4.65
CA SER A 72 20.46 -27.84 -5.97
C SER A 72 19.94 -27.06 -7.17
N SER A 73 18.75 -26.46 -7.10
CA SER A 73 18.15 -25.74 -8.24
C SER A 73 19.02 -24.56 -8.67
N ALA A 74 19.41 -24.53 -9.94
CA ALA A 74 20.14 -23.41 -10.53
C ALA A 74 19.23 -22.17 -10.70
N THR A 75 19.84 -21.00 -10.75
CA THR A 75 19.11 -19.76 -11.04
C THR A 75 19.47 -19.21 -12.42
N PRO A 76 18.48 -18.78 -13.24
CA PRO A 76 18.73 -18.16 -14.54
C PRO A 76 19.11 -16.67 -14.46
N LEU A 77 19.18 -16.08 -13.24
CA LEU A 77 19.33 -14.65 -13.03
C LEU A 77 20.75 -14.11 -13.29
N GLY A 78 21.64 -14.95 -13.77
CA GLY A 78 22.99 -14.56 -14.15
C GLY A 78 24.07 -15.13 -13.25
N ALA A 79 25.35 -14.87 -13.63
CA ALA A 79 26.47 -15.52 -13.01
C ALA A 79 26.72 -15.11 -11.54
N VAL A 80 26.44 -13.87 -11.16
CA VAL A 80 26.65 -13.41 -9.77
C VAL A 80 25.68 -14.12 -8.81
N PRO A 81 24.35 -14.13 -9.02
CA PRO A 81 23.44 -14.90 -8.20
C PRO A 81 23.76 -16.39 -8.16
N ASP A 82 24.05 -17.00 -9.34
CA ASP A 82 24.31 -18.45 -9.41
C ASP A 82 25.59 -18.85 -8.68
N ARG A 83 26.62 -18.03 -8.69
CA ARG A 83 27.86 -18.26 -7.93
C ARG A 83 27.69 -17.98 -6.44
N LEU A 84 26.96 -16.92 -6.06
CA LEU A 84 26.82 -16.54 -4.67
C LEU A 84 26.13 -17.63 -3.84
N TRP A 85 24.98 -18.14 -4.29
CA TRP A 85 24.23 -19.12 -3.50
C TRP A 85 24.96 -20.47 -3.32
N ARG A 86 25.96 -20.76 -4.18
CA ARG A 86 26.78 -21.98 -4.09
C ARG A 86 27.96 -21.86 -3.12
N ARG A 87 28.22 -20.68 -2.59
CA ARG A 87 29.31 -20.48 -1.63
C ARG A 87 28.98 -21.12 -0.29
N PRO A 88 29.98 -21.72 0.40
CA PRO A 88 29.75 -22.39 1.69
C PRO A 88 29.16 -21.50 2.79
N GLU A 89 29.47 -20.19 2.74
CA GLU A 89 28.99 -19.18 3.66
C GLU A 89 27.60 -18.62 3.32
N ALA A 90 27.05 -18.97 2.16
CA ALA A 90 25.77 -18.50 1.71
C ALA A 90 24.61 -19.30 2.31
N VAL A 91 23.55 -18.59 2.67
CA VAL A 91 22.26 -19.19 3.03
C VAL A 91 21.22 -18.82 1.98
N ARG A 92 20.35 -19.76 1.61
CA ARG A 92 19.32 -19.58 0.59
C ARG A 92 17.93 -19.83 1.16
N SER A 93 16.99 -18.94 0.88
CA SER A 93 15.59 -19.10 1.31
C SER A 93 14.89 -20.21 0.53
N LYS A 94 13.83 -20.79 1.13
CA LYS A 94 13.10 -21.93 0.55
C LYS A 94 11.88 -21.51 -0.28
N HIS A 95 11.61 -20.21 -0.43
CA HIS A 95 10.42 -19.77 -1.17
C HIS A 95 10.47 -20.22 -2.63
N PRO A 96 9.46 -21.00 -3.11
CA PRO A 96 9.57 -21.70 -4.39
C PRO A 96 9.56 -20.79 -5.62
N THR A 97 9.01 -19.58 -5.53
CA THR A 97 8.90 -18.69 -6.69
C THR A 97 10.01 -17.65 -6.75
N HIS A 98 10.34 -16.99 -5.63
CA HIS A 98 11.30 -15.87 -5.63
C HIS A 98 12.24 -15.93 -4.41
N SER A 99 12.95 -17.06 -4.27
CA SER A 99 13.99 -17.22 -3.26
C SER A 99 15.10 -16.18 -3.40
N VAL A 100 15.78 -15.91 -2.29
CA VAL A 100 17.00 -15.11 -2.23
C VAL A 100 18.14 -15.93 -1.63
N ALA A 101 19.38 -15.54 -1.91
CA ALA A 101 20.54 -16.01 -1.17
C ALA A 101 21.28 -14.84 -0.56
N ALA A 102 21.87 -15.07 0.62
CA ALA A 102 22.50 -14.02 1.41
C ALA A 102 23.83 -14.49 1.99
N ILE A 103 24.82 -13.57 2.07
CA ILE A 103 26.11 -13.73 2.74
C ILE A 103 26.33 -12.54 3.67
N GLY A 104 26.68 -12.76 4.93
CA GLY A 104 27.02 -11.72 5.89
C GLY A 104 26.16 -11.76 7.15
N LYS A 105 26.24 -10.67 7.91
CA LYS A 105 25.59 -10.60 9.23
C LYS A 105 24.07 -10.59 9.10
N GLY A 106 23.39 -11.53 9.80
CA GLY A 106 21.95 -11.65 9.78
C GLY A 106 21.38 -12.38 8.55
N ALA A 107 22.23 -13.03 7.73
CA ALA A 107 21.78 -13.76 6.55
C ALA A 107 20.78 -14.87 6.86
N GLU A 108 21.03 -15.68 7.90
CA GLU A 108 20.14 -16.77 8.33
C GLU A 108 18.77 -16.22 8.82
N GLU A 109 18.79 -15.10 9.53
CA GLU A 109 17.59 -14.46 10.03
C GLU A 109 16.75 -13.92 8.88
N LEU A 110 17.39 -13.27 7.91
CA LEU A 110 16.72 -12.70 6.74
C LEU A 110 15.96 -13.75 5.91
N VAL A 111 16.55 -14.93 5.69
CA VAL A 111 15.96 -15.95 4.81
C VAL A 111 14.99 -16.89 5.53
N ARG A 112 14.94 -16.81 6.86
CA ARG A 112 14.12 -17.70 7.70
C ARG A 112 12.65 -17.55 7.36
N ASP A 113 11.96 -18.69 7.25
CA ASP A 113 10.50 -18.75 7.11
C ASP A 113 9.92 -18.05 5.85
N HIS A 114 10.77 -17.73 4.87
CA HIS A 114 10.32 -17.07 3.64
C HIS A 114 9.24 -17.88 2.90
N GLU A 115 9.31 -19.20 2.95
CA GLU A 115 8.35 -20.13 2.35
C GLU A 115 6.97 -20.11 3.02
N LYS A 116 6.85 -19.56 4.22
CA LYS A 116 5.59 -19.44 4.97
C LYS A 116 4.78 -18.21 4.60
N ALA A 117 5.38 -17.28 3.87
CA ALA A 117 4.72 -16.06 3.46
C ALA A 117 3.66 -16.31 2.37
N PRO A 118 2.53 -15.59 2.38
CA PRO A 118 1.46 -15.76 1.38
C PRO A 118 1.89 -15.35 -0.03
N THR A 119 2.92 -14.53 -0.13
CA THR A 119 3.65 -14.19 -1.36
C THR A 119 5.11 -13.96 -1.03
N ALA A 120 6.01 -14.14 -1.99
CA ALA A 120 7.44 -13.86 -1.83
C ALA A 120 7.74 -12.40 -1.41
N TYR A 121 6.78 -11.54 -1.54
CA TYR A 121 6.89 -10.07 -1.41
C TYR A 121 6.09 -9.49 -0.25
N ALA A 122 5.47 -10.33 0.58
CA ALA A 122 4.68 -9.88 1.72
C ALA A 122 5.53 -9.16 2.78
N GLU A 123 4.86 -8.52 3.71
CA GLU A 123 5.49 -7.98 4.91
C GLU A 123 6.28 -9.07 5.65
N GLY A 124 7.46 -8.73 6.16
CA GLY A 124 8.35 -9.67 6.85
C GLY A 124 9.18 -10.58 5.94
N THR A 125 8.96 -10.58 4.62
CA THR A 125 9.82 -11.32 3.67
C THR A 125 11.19 -10.67 3.48
N PRO A 126 12.20 -11.36 2.92
CA PRO A 126 13.53 -10.80 2.72
C PRO A 126 13.55 -9.46 1.96
N TYR A 127 12.71 -9.30 0.95
CA TYR A 127 12.61 -8.07 0.17
C TYR A 127 12.05 -6.91 0.99
N HIS A 128 10.98 -7.15 1.74
CA HIS A 128 10.39 -6.16 2.65
C HIS A 128 11.32 -5.85 3.82
N THR A 129 11.85 -6.87 4.50
CA THR A 129 12.72 -6.70 5.67
C THR A 129 13.97 -5.90 5.34
N LEU A 130 14.58 -6.14 4.17
CA LEU A 130 15.74 -5.36 3.74
C LEU A 130 15.35 -3.88 3.56
N ALA A 131 14.23 -3.59 2.92
CA ALA A 131 13.77 -2.23 2.70
C ALA A 131 13.40 -1.53 4.03
N SER A 132 12.60 -2.17 4.88
CA SER A 132 12.09 -1.59 6.14
C SER A 132 13.18 -1.41 7.22
N THR A 133 14.34 -2.06 7.06
CA THR A 133 15.47 -1.95 8.02
C THR A 133 16.64 -1.13 7.50
N GLY A 134 16.40 -0.21 6.55
CA GLY A 134 17.42 0.71 6.03
C GLY A 134 18.41 0.06 5.06
N GLY A 135 18.03 -1.04 4.42
CA GLY A 135 18.84 -1.67 3.39
C GLY A 135 18.83 -0.90 2.08
N LYS A 136 19.67 -1.33 1.15
CA LYS A 136 19.87 -0.69 -0.16
C LYS A 136 19.63 -1.67 -1.29
N ILE A 137 19.26 -1.16 -2.46
CA ILE A 137 19.22 -1.92 -3.73
C ILE A 137 20.36 -1.44 -4.61
N LEU A 138 21.15 -2.37 -5.11
CA LEU A 138 22.20 -2.11 -6.10
C LEU A 138 21.82 -2.71 -7.44
N LEU A 139 21.57 -1.86 -8.42
CA LEU A 139 21.40 -2.24 -9.81
C LEU A 139 22.73 -2.04 -10.54
N MET A 140 23.43 -3.11 -10.86
CA MET A 140 24.77 -3.08 -11.43
C MET A 140 24.74 -3.48 -12.91
N GLY A 141 24.63 -2.50 -13.81
CA GLY A 141 24.52 -2.75 -15.25
C GLY A 141 23.16 -3.32 -15.68
N VAL A 142 22.15 -3.13 -14.86
CA VAL A 142 20.74 -3.40 -15.13
C VAL A 142 19.91 -2.19 -14.71
N ASP A 143 18.64 -2.15 -15.08
CA ASP A 143 17.70 -1.08 -14.74
C ASP A 143 16.62 -1.54 -13.78
N GLN A 144 15.65 -0.65 -13.46
CA GLN A 144 14.53 -0.91 -12.55
C GLN A 144 13.67 -2.10 -12.99
N ASP A 145 13.63 -2.44 -14.28
CA ASP A 145 12.95 -3.62 -14.82
C ASP A 145 13.44 -4.96 -14.21
N ARG A 146 14.62 -4.94 -13.55
CA ARG A 146 15.18 -6.09 -12.82
C ARG A 146 15.03 -5.98 -11.31
N ASN A 147 14.47 -4.88 -10.81
CA ASN A 147 14.36 -4.61 -9.38
C ASN A 147 13.19 -5.37 -8.75
N THR A 148 13.46 -6.61 -8.33
CA THR A 148 12.46 -7.51 -7.75
C THR A 148 11.78 -6.93 -6.50
N THR A 149 12.45 -6.03 -5.75
CA THR A 149 11.86 -5.39 -4.55
C THR A 149 10.63 -4.55 -4.89
N LEU A 150 10.49 -4.05 -6.11
CA LEU A 150 9.30 -3.30 -6.53
C LEU A 150 8.02 -4.15 -6.58
N HIS A 151 8.14 -5.48 -6.68
CA HIS A 151 7.00 -6.36 -6.49
C HIS A 151 6.48 -6.37 -5.05
N THR A 152 7.31 -5.98 -4.07
CA THR A 152 6.83 -5.76 -2.70
C THR A 152 5.86 -4.57 -2.63
N ALA A 153 6.12 -3.51 -3.42
CA ALA A 153 5.18 -2.41 -3.53
C ALA A 153 3.83 -2.86 -4.14
N GLU A 154 3.86 -3.69 -5.19
CA GLU A 154 2.64 -4.26 -5.78
C GLU A 154 1.86 -5.11 -4.76
N ALA A 155 2.54 -5.91 -3.95
CA ALA A 155 1.90 -6.75 -2.94
C ALA A 155 1.29 -5.91 -1.79
N LEU A 156 2.01 -4.92 -1.29
CA LEU A 156 1.56 -4.07 -0.18
C LEU A 156 0.51 -3.03 -0.61
N ALA A 157 0.52 -2.59 -1.86
CA ALA A 157 -0.52 -1.75 -2.45
C ALA A 157 -1.75 -2.56 -2.91
N HIS A 158 -1.80 -3.87 -2.62
CA HIS A 158 -2.90 -4.75 -3.01
C HIS A 158 -3.25 -4.70 -4.49
N SER A 159 -2.22 -4.67 -5.35
CA SER A 159 -2.43 -4.62 -6.81
C SER A 159 -3.26 -5.81 -7.30
N PRO A 160 -4.32 -5.60 -8.11
CA PRO A 160 -5.32 -6.63 -8.43
C PRO A 160 -4.83 -7.69 -9.44
N TYR A 161 -3.56 -7.70 -9.78
CA TYR A 161 -2.98 -8.64 -10.74
C TYR A 161 -2.04 -9.69 -10.14
N LEU A 162 -2.09 -9.88 -8.83
CA LEU A 162 -1.61 -11.08 -8.17
C LEU A 162 -2.54 -12.26 -8.49
N VAL A 163 -1.98 -13.45 -8.64
CA VAL A 163 -2.72 -14.68 -8.91
C VAL A 163 -2.29 -15.78 -7.95
N ASP A 164 -3.26 -16.52 -7.44
CA ASP A 164 -3.02 -17.68 -6.59
C ASP A 164 -2.53 -18.86 -7.43
N ILE A 165 -1.41 -19.44 -7.04
CA ILE A 165 -0.84 -20.64 -7.62
C ILE A 165 -0.46 -21.64 -6.56
N GLN A 166 -0.30 -22.89 -6.97
CA GLN A 166 0.34 -23.92 -6.15
C GLN A 166 1.82 -24.00 -6.57
N ALA A 167 2.73 -23.84 -5.61
CA ALA A 167 4.16 -23.89 -5.87
C ALA A 167 4.82 -24.94 -4.97
N THR A 168 5.75 -25.73 -5.53
CA THR A 168 6.36 -26.87 -4.86
C THR A 168 7.85 -26.63 -4.65
N TYR A 169 8.32 -26.93 -3.43
CA TYR A 169 9.74 -26.93 -3.09
C TYR A 169 10.14 -28.22 -2.36
N ILE A 170 11.45 -28.47 -2.25
CA ILE A 170 12.00 -29.60 -1.52
C ILE A 170 12.39 -29.18 -0.11
N GLU A 171 11.82 -29.85 0.89
CA GLU A 171 12.19 -29.74 2.30
C GLU A 171 12.56 -31.13 2.85
N ASP A 172 13.77 -31.27 3.36
CA ASP A 172 14.28 -32.53 3.89
C ASP A 172 14.11 -33.73 2.96
N GLY A 173 14.32 -33.51 1.64
CA GLY A 173 14.20 -34.52 0.61
C GLY A 173 12.78 -34.90 0.23
N ARG A 174 11.77 -34.15 0.67
CA ARG A 174 10.35 -34.33 0.35
C ARG A 174 9.80 -33.13 -0.39
N GLU A 175 8.87 -33.38 -1.30
CA GLU A 175 8.08 -32.32 -1.94
C GLU A 175 7.06 -31.74 -0.97
N VAL A 176 7.06 -30.40 -0.86
CA VAL A 176 6.09 -29.62 -0.10
C VAL A 176 5.43 -28.63 -1.07
N THR A 177 4.13 -28.74 -1.24
CA THR A 177 3.34 -27.81 -2.07
C THR A 177 2.60 -26.82 -1.19
N ILE A 178 2.73 -25.53 -1.50
CA ILE A 178 2.10 -24.44 -0.77
C ILE A 178 1.32 -23.53 -1.71
N PRO A 179 0.19 -22.95 -1.25
CA PRO A 179 -0.49 -21.90 -1.97
C PRO A 179 0.34 -20.60 -1.84
N VAL A 180 0.55 -19.89 -2.93
CA VAL A 180 1.23 -18.59 -2.93
C VAL A 180 0.57 -17.66 -3.94
N ALA A 181 0.45 -16.38 -3.60
CA ALA A 181 0.08 -15.35 -4.56
C ALA A 181 1.36 -14.92 -5.34
N ALA A 182 1.32 -15.08 -6.64
CA ALA A 182 2.42 -14.75 -7.55
C ALA A 182 2.05 -13.63 -8.51
N MET A 183 3.06 -12.90 -8.99
CA MET A 183 2.86 -11.87 -10.01
C MET A 183 2.47 -12.53 -11.34
N ALA A 184 1.33 -12.13 -11.90
CA ALA A 184 0.91 -12.56 -13.22
C ALA A 184 1.58 -11.74 -14.31
N GLY A 185 2.20 -12.41 -15.30
CA GLY A 185 2.93 -11.80 -16.41
C GLY A 185 4.28 -11.21 -15.97
N PRO A 186 5.35 -11.45 -16.72
CA PRO A 186 6.71 -11.08 -16.30
C PRO A 186 7.02 -9.59 -16.51
N HIS A 187 6.30 -8.86 -17.37
CA HIS A 187 6.63 -7.48 -17.72
C HIS A 187 5.96 -6.46 -16.80
N ARG A 188 6.78 -5.53 -16.31
CA ARG A 188 6.39 -4.27 -15.65
C ARG A 188 7.25 -3.14 -16.17
N ASP A 189 6.69 -1.96 -16.27
CA ASP A 189 7.42 -0.72 -16.56
C ASP A 189 7.93 -0.05 -15.28
N PHE A 190 8.72 -0.76 -14.50
CA PHE A 190 9.35 -0.19 -13.32
C PHE A 190 10.33 0.95 -13.63
N ILE A 191 10.80 1.04 -14.88
CA ILE A 191 11.65 2.15 -15.35
C ILE A 191 10.88 3.46 -15.29
N GLY A 192 9.56 3.43 -15.48
CA GLY A 192 8.69 4.60 -15.33
C GLY A 192 8.73 5.25 -13.95
N LEU A 193 9.13 4.51 -12.91
CA LEU A 193 9.31 5.06 -11.55
C LEU A 193 10.69 5.71 -11.31
N ASP A 194 11.66 5.56 -12.20
CA ASP A 194 13.02 6.09 -12.05
C ASP A 194 13.07 7.61 -11.79
N PRO A 195 12.27 8.47 -12.48
CA PRO A 195 12.18 9.89 -12.17
C PRO A 195 11.75 10.19 -10.74
N LEU A 196 10.76 9.46 -10.22
CA LEU A 196 10.27 9.62 -8.85
C LEU A 196 11.37 9.36 -7.82
N PHE A 197 12.13 8.27 -7.98
CA PHE A 197 13.23 7.94 -7.07
C PHE A 197 14.39 8.95 -7.11
N ARG A 198 14.60 9.59 -8.27
CA ARG A 198 15.60 10.68 -8.42
C ARG A 198 15.15 11.95 -7.73
N GLU A 199 13.90 12.35 -7.91
CA GLU A 199 13.33 13.57 -7.28
C GLU A 199 13.36 13.48 -5.76
N LEU A 200 13.12 12.30 -5.21
CA LEU A 200 13.21 12.04 -3.77
C LEU A 200 14.66 11.96 -3.25
N GLY A 201 15.66 12.01 -4.14
CA GLY A 201 17.06 11.83 -3.74
C GLY A 201 17.39 10.43 -3.20
N ALA A 202 16.47 9.45 -3.41
CA ALA A 202 16.61 8.09 -2.92
C ALA A 202 17.63 7.27 -3.74
N MET A 203 18.10 7.78 -4.88
CA MET A 203 18.95 7.05 -5.81
C MET A 203 20.22 7.83 -6.19
N ARG A 204 21.36 7.14 -6.13
CA ARG A 204 22.64 7.61 -6.66
C ARG A 204 23.01 6.82 -7.91
N ILE A 205 23.55 7.51 -8.91
CA ILE A 205 23.96 6.89 -10.19
C ILE A 205 25.46 7.09 -10.36
N GLY A 206 26.13 6.04 -10.82
CA GLY A 206 27.57 6.06 -11.10
C GLY A 206 27.97 4.98 -12.10
N ARG A 207 29.27 4.74 -12.24
CA ARG A 207 29.80 3.71 -13.14
C ARG A 207 30.77 2.81 -12.41
N ILE A 208 30.72 1.51 -12.73
CA ILE A 208 31.71 0.53 -12.35
C ILE A 208 32.11 -0.21 -13.64
N GLY A 209 33.32 -0.04 -14.09
CA GLY A 209 33.73 -0.45 -15.42
C GLY A 209 32.90 0.25 -16.50
N THR A 210 32.28 -0.53 -17.38
CA THR A 210 31.37 0.00 -18.41
C THR A 210 29.91 0.06 -17.95
N ALA A 211 29.58 -0.56 -16.82
CA ALA A 211 28.22 -0.61 -16.31
C ALA A 211 27.77 0.72 -15.70
N VAL A 212 26.57 1.16 -16.04
CA VAL A 212 25.83 2.15 -15.25
C VAL A 212 25.27 1.43 -14.03
N CYS A 213 25.51 1.99 -12.85
CA CYS A 213 25.09 1.44 -11.59
C CYS A 213 24.18 2.41 -10.84
N ARG A 214 23.18 1.89 -10.15
CA ARG A 214 22.28 2.64 -9.29
C ARG A 214 22.33 2.06 -7.88
N LEU A 215 22.57 2.89 -6.89
CA LEU A 215 22.45 2.55 -5.48
C LEU A 215 21.24 3.31 -4.92
N ILE A 216 20.27 2.57 -4.38
CA ILE A 216 18.96 3.09 -4.04
C ILE A 216 18.69 2.81 -2.55
N GLU A 217 18.20 3.78 -1.81
CA GLU A 217 17.70 3.61 -0.46
C GLU A 217 16.37 2.85 -0.52
N ALA A 218 16.38 1.58 -0.12
CA ALA A 218 15.28 0.65 -0.40
C ALA A 218 13.97 1.05 0.29
N GLY A 219 14.03 1.61 1.50
CA GLY A 219 12.86 2.06 2.25
C GLY A 219 12.13 3.21 1.53
N ALA A 220 12.86 4.28 1.22
CA ALA A 220 12.29 5.43 0.52
C ALA A 220 11.75 5.07 -0.88
N MET A 221 12.46 4.18 -1.60
CA MET A 221 11.99 3.64 -2.87
C MET A 221 10.68 2.86 -2.72
N LEU A 222 10.61 1.99 -1.71
CA LEU A 222 9.43 1.14 -1.47
C LEU A 222 8.20 1.97 -1.10
N GLU A 223 8.35 2.94 -0.18
CA GLU A 223 7.28 3.86 0.20
C GLU A 223 6.75 4.62 -1.00
N ALA A 224 7.64 5.23 -1.80
CA ALA A 224 7.23 5.98 -2.98
C ALA A 224 6.55 5.11 -4.05
N ALA A 225 6.99 3.87 -4.23
CA ALA A 225 6.37 2.95 -5.17
C ALA A 225 4.99 2.48 -4.68
N ILE A 226 4.80 2.26 -3.37
CA ILE A 226 3.50 1.97 -2.77
C ILE A 226 2.55 3.14 -3.00
N GLU A 227 2.98 4.36 -2.67
CA GLU A 227 2.17 5.56 -2.89
C GLU A 227 1.74 5.75 -4.35
N ALA A 228 2.67 5.51 -5.29
CA ALA A 228 2.38 5.60 -6.71
C ALA A 228 1.33 4.56 -7.14
N LEU A 229 1.44 3.31 -6.66
CA LEU A 229 0.49 2.23 -6.98
C LEU A 229 -0.87 2.40 -6.28
N GLU A 230 -0.88 2.94 -5.08
CA GLU A 230 -2.11 3.29 -4.38
C GLU A 230 -2.86 4.43 -5.06
N ALA A 231 -2.12 5.36 -5.66
CA ALA A 231 -2.70 6.46 -6.42
C ALA A 231 -3.19 6.00 -7.81
N ASP A 232 -2.40 5.16 -8.49
CA ASP A 232 -2.74 4.57 -9.79
C ASP A 232 -2.23 3.12 -9.85
N PRO A 233 -3.10 2.12 -9.77
CA PRO A 233 -2.71 0.72 -9.91
C PRO A 233 -1.99 0.40 -11.24
N ALA A 234 -2.14 1.25 -12.27
CA ALA A 234 -1.46 1.11 -13.54
C ALA A 234 -0.10 1.82 -13.61
N ALA A 235 0.37 2.47 -12.54
CA ALA A 235 1.61 3.27 -12.52
C ALA A 235 2.87 2.50 -12.97
N VAL A 236 2.86 1.17 -12.86
CA VAL A 236 3.96 0.27 -13.28
C VAL A 236 3.66 -0.48 -14.58
N LEU A 237 2.64 -0.09 -15.32
CA LEU A 237 2.24 -0.73 -16.57
C LEU A 237 2.57 0.17 -17.76
N CYS A 238 3.30 -0.36 -18.74
CA CYS A 238 3.63 0.42 -19.95
C CYS A 238 2.43 0.70 -20.82
N ASP A 239 2.48 1.77 -21.59
CA ASP A 239 1.41 2.18 -22.51
C ASP A 239 1.46 1.49 -23.89
N ASN A 240 2.39 0.54 -24.06
CA ASN A 240 2.50 -0.20 -25.31
C ASN A 240 1.29 -1.13 -25.52
N PRO A 241 0.42 -0.88 -26.52
CA PRO A 241 -0.76 -1.71 -26.76
C PRO A 241 -0.41 -3.14 -27.23
N ALA A 242 0.81 -3.37 -27.66
CA ALA A 242 1.30 -4.70 -28.04
C ALA A 242 1.90 -5.49 -26.87
N CYS A 243 2.02 -4.89 -25.67
CA CYS A 243 2.49 -5.58 -24.48
C CYS A 243 1.37 -6.42 -23.88
N ALA A 244 1.37 -7.72 -24.17
CA ALA A 244 0.32 -8.63 -23.70
C ALA A 244 0.18 -8.64 -22.15
N ASP A 245 1.30 -8.55 -21.43
CA ASP A 245 1.28 -8.55 -19.96
C ASP A 245 0.59 -7.31 -19.40
N CYS A 246 0.99 -6.10 -19.84
CA CYS A 246 0.41 -4.87 -19.33
C CYS A 246 -1.06 -4.70 -19.77
N VAL A 247 -1.42 -5.13 -20.98
CA VAL A 247 -2.82 -5.16 -21.44
C VAL A 247 -3.65 -6.10 -20.58
N MET A 248 -3.14 -7.29 -20.26
CA MET A 248 -3.80 -8.24 -19.37
C MET A 248 -4.00 -7.66 -17.97
N GLN A 249 -2.98 -6.99 -17.39
CA GLN A 249 -3.08 -6.40 -16.05
C GLN A 249 -4.07 -5.23 -16.02
N ARG A 250 -4.08 -4.37 -17.05
CA ARG A 250 -5.12 -3.32 -17.17
C ARG A 250 -6.54 -3.92 -17.24
N GLY A 251 -6.68 -5.08 -17.90
CA GLY A 251 -7.92 -5.84 -17.89
C GLY A 251 -8.33 -6.30 -16.49
N LYS A 252 -7.37 -6.77 -15.68
CA LYS A 252 -7.63 -7.17 -14.29
C LYS A 252 -7.99 -5.99 -13.40
N ILE A 253 -7.32 -4.84 -13.54
CA ILE A 253 -7.68 -3.60 -12.85
C ILE A 253 -9.15 -3.25 -13.14
N LYS A 254 -9.59 -3.31 -14.40
CA LYS A 254 -10.98 -3.07 -14.77
C LYS A 254 -11.96 -4.12 -14.25
N ALA A 255 -11.53 -5.37 -14.16
CA ALA A 255 -12.36 -6.48 -13.70
C ALA A 255 -12.39 -6.61 -12.18
N ALA A 256 -11.46 -5.99 -11.45
CA ALA A 256 -11.48 -5.97 -9.99
C ALA A 256 -12.77 -5.30 -9.53
N ARG A 257 -13.45 -5.89 -8.54
CA ARG A 257 -14.71 -5.39 -7.99
C ARG A 257 -14.59 -5.23 -6.49
N LEU A 258 -15.23 -4.21 -5.97
CA LEU A 258 -15.51 -4.08 -4.54
C LEU A 258 -16.90 -4.67 -4.32
N ALA A 259 -16.96 -5.87 -3.75
CA ALA A 259 -18.22 -6.52 -3.46
C ALA A 259 -18.84 -5.97 -2.18
N ARG A 260 -20.15 -6.14 -2.00
CA ARG A 260 -20.88 -5.62 -0.83
C ARG A 260 -20.39 -6.20 0.49
N GLU A 261 -19.88 -7.43 0.47
CA GLU A 261 -19.30 -8.16 1.60
C GLU A 261 -17.85 -7.76 1.95
N ASP A 262 -17.16 -7.03 1.09
CA ASP A 262 -15.74 -6.70 1.29
C ASP A 262 -15.56 -5.54 2.27
N PHE A 263 -16.60 -4.75 2.53
CA PHE A 263 -16.55 -3.57 3.39
C PHE A 263 -17.77 -3.48 4.31
N THR A 264 -17.68 -2.67 5.33
CA THR A 264 -18.86 -2.30 6.14
C THR A 264 -19.49 -1.04 5.60
N LEU A 265 -20.74 -1.10 5.14
CA LEU A 265 -21.53 0.08 4.82
C LEU A 265 -22.36 0.49 6.02
N ALA A 266 -22.20 1.73 6.46
CA ALA A 266 -22.99 2.37 7.47
C ALA A 266 -23.83 3.52 6.88
N ALA A 267 -24.78 4.01 7.65
CA ALA A 267 -25.50 5.25 7.37
C ALA A 267 -25.52 6.12 8.64
N ILE A 268 -25.79 7.41 8.50
CA ILE A 268 -25.97 8.31 9.64
C ILE A 268 -27.41 8.11 10.15
N ALA A 269 -27.54 7.67 11.39
CA ALA A 269 -28.85 7.28 11.94
C ALA A 269 -29.83 8.45 11.99
N GLY A 270 -29.37 9.63 12.41
CA GLY A 270 -30.18 10.84 12.50
C GLY A 270 -30.71 11.39 11.17
N ASP A 271 -29.98 11.10 10.05
CA ASP A 271 -30.41 11.48 8.69
C ASP A 271 -31.64 10.65 8.24
N ILE A 272 -31.89 9.49 8.87
CA ILE A 272 -32.96 8.57 8.44
C ILE A 272 -34.29 8.91 9.12
N SER A 273 -34.31 8.94 10.47
CA SER A 273 -35.52 9.22 11.28
C SER A 273 -35.15 9.40 12.75
N GLU A 274 -36.08 9.99 13.54
CA GLU A 274 -36.01 9.96 14.98
C GLU A 274 -36.70 8.71 15.59
N ASP A 275 -37.38 7.91 14.77
CA ASP A 275 -38.06 6.67 15.18
C ASP A 275 -37.14 5.45 14.92
N PRO A 276 -36.64 4.74 15.95
CA PRO A 276 -35.77 3.58 15.81
C PRO A 276 -36.37 2.46 14.98
N GLU A 277 -37.68 2.23 15.02
CA GLU A 277 -38.29 1.19 14.18
C GLU A 277 -38.26 1.55 12.69
N GLU A 278 -38.38 2.85 12.35
CA GLU A 278 -38.26 3.32 10.99
C GLU A 278 -36.81 3.21 10.49
N ILE A 279 -35.83 3.59 11.36
CA ILE A 279 -34.39 3.44 11.05
C ILE A 279 -34.09 1.98 10.74
N VAL A 280 -34.45 1.05 11.63
CA VAL A 280 -34.19 -0.39 11.46
C VAL A 280 -34.80 -0.92 10.16
N ARG A 281 -36.08 -0.58 9.91
CA ARG A 281 -36.78 -1.01 8.69
C ARG A 281 -36.15 -0.46 7.40
N ALA A 282 -35.69 0.80 7.44
CA ALA A 282 -35.05 1.43 6.30
C ALA A 282 -33.69 0.80 6.00
N LEU A 283 -32.85 0.60 7.01
CA LEU A 283 -31.54 -0.03 6.89
C LEU A 283 -31.64 -1.46 6.38
N GLN A 284 -32.51 -2.27 6.97
CA GLN A 284 -32.69 -3.68 6.58
C GLN A 284 -33.20 -3.80 5.14
N ALA A 285 -34.08 -2.90 4.68
CA ALA A 285 -34.61 -2.89 3.32
C ALA A 285 -33.51 -2.66 2.26
N GLU A 286 -32.44 -1.96 2.60
CA GLU A 286 -31.32 -1.67 1.71
C GLU A 286 -30.08 -2.57 2.01
N GLY A 287 -30.21 -3.55 2.92
CA GLY A 287 -29.15 -4.50 3.27
C GLY A 287 -28.02 -3.90 4.09
N ILE A 288 -28.28 -2.82 4.82
CA ILE A 288 -27.32 -2.13 5.68
C ILE A 288 -27.56 -2.54 7.14
N ASN A 289 -26.52 -2.81 7.91
CA ASN A 289 -26.62 -3.24 9.31
C ASN A 289 -25.71 -2.47 10.26
N ALA A 290 -25.26 -1.29 9.85
CA ALA A 290 -24.37 -0.45 10.62
C ALA A 290 -24.77 1.03 10.52
N VAL A 291 -24.51 1.78 11.60
CA VAL A 291 -24.78 3.21 11.66
C VAL A 291 -23.64 3.98 12.33
N GLU A 292 -23.47 5.22 11.92
CA GLU A 292 -22.90 6.29 12.72
C GLU A 292 -24.00 6.97 13.51
N ILE A 293 -23.67 7.44 14.71
CA ILE A 293 -24.66 7.97 15.63
C ILE A 293 -24.08 9.16 16.41
N THR A 294 -24.93 10.13 16.74
CA THR A 294 -24.57 11.20 17.68
C THR A 294 -24.74 10.72 19.13
N PRO A 295 -24.13 11.40 20.13
CA PRO A 295 -24.40 11.10 21.55
C PRO A 295 -25.87 11.23 21.92
N HIS A 296 -26.58 12.19 21.31
CA HIS A 296 -27.99 12.38 21.53
C HIS A 296 -28.84 11.22 21.02
N ASP A 297 -28.58 10.77 19.79
CA ASP A 297 -29.29 9.66 19.19
C ASP A 297 -29.02 8.35 19.95
N PHE A 298 -27.76 8.19 20.42
CA PHE A 298 -27.40 7.03 21.24
C PHE A 298 -28.20 7.00 22.57
N GLU A 299 -28.33 8.13 23.24
CA GLU A 299 -29.13 8.22 24.45
C GLU A 299 -30.64 7.99 24.18
N THR A 300 -31.10 8.34 22.98
CA THR A 300 -32.52 8.27 22.60
C THR A 300 -32.92 6.87 22.14
N PHE A 301 -32.13 6.22 21.29
CA PHE A 301 -32.50 4.93 20.66
C PHE A 301 -31.33 3.98 20.39
N GLY A 302 -30.15 4.24 20.97
CA GLY A 302 -28.98 3.41 20.72
C GLY A 302 -29.13 1.95 21.16
N ASP A 303 -29.85 1.69 22.25
CA ASP A 303 -30.09 0.35 22.74
C ASP A 303 -31.10 -0.41 21.85
N GLU A 304 -32.14 0.24 21.38
CA GLU A 304 -33.14 -0.34 20.45
C GLU A 304 -32.46 -0.74 19.11
N LEU A 305 -31.55 0.06 18.57
CA LEU A 305 -30.80 -0.28 17.37
C LEU A 305 -29.92 -1.51 17.60
N ARG A 306 -29.25 -1.61 18.74
CA ARG A 306 -28.41 -2.75 19.10
C ARG A 306 -29.23 -4.03 19.28
N GLU A 307 -30.38 -3.94 19.96
CA GLU A 307 -31.32 -5.07 20.13
C GLU A 307 -31.86 -5.56 18.79
N ALA A 308 -32.06 -4.66 17.82
CA ALA A 308 -32.43 -5.00 16.45
C ALA A 308 -31.27 -5.56 15.58
N GLY A 309 -30.06 -5.67 16.14
CA GLY A 309 -28.88 -6.20 15.45
C GLY A 309 -28.16 -5.17 14.56
N ILE A 310 -28.44 -3.89 14.71
CA ILE A 310 -27.73 -2.80 14.02
C ILE A 310 -26.46 -2.48 14.81
N ARG A 311 -25.32 -2.48 14.13
CA ARG A 311 -24.02 -2.16 14.75
C ARG A 311 -23.78 -0.66 14.75
N ILE A 312 -23.40 -0.13 15.89
CA ILE A 312 -22.88 1.25 15.98
C ILE A 312 -21.38 1.16 15.67
N VAL A 313 -20.92 1.87 14.64
CA VAL A 313 -19.54 1.77 14.13
C VAL A 313 -18.73 3.04 14.32
N ALA A 314 -19.41 4.17 14.55
CA ALA A 314 -18.77 5.44 14.90
C ALA A 314 -19.71 6.33 15.69
N VAL A 315 -19.13 7.25 16.47
CA VAL A 315 -19.83 8.35 17.13
C VAL A 315 -19.35 9.66 16.51
N GLU A 316 -20.26 10.44 15.93
CA GLU A 316 -19.98 11.77 15.41
C GLU A 316 -20.41 12.82 16.45
N SER A 317 -19.52 13.78 16.74
CA SER A 317 -19.87 14.92 17.60
C SER A 317 -18.94 16.10 17.41
N ALA A 318 -19.30 17.25 18.01
CA ALA A 318 -18.49 18.46 17.96
C ALA A 318 -17.07 18.26 18.53
N PRO A 319 -16.07 19.05 18.07
CA PRO A 319 -14.68 18.93 18.51
C PRO A 319 -14.44 19.11 20.01
N ASP A 320 -15.32 19.80 20.70
CA ASP A 320 -15.30 20.08 22.13
C ASP A 320 -16.33 19.26 22.95
N ASP A 321 -17.01 18.30 22.29
CA ASP A 321 -18.01 17.47 22.99
C ASP A 321 -17.31 16.27 23.68
N GLU A 322 -17.11 16.45 25.00
CA GLU A 322 -16.54 15.40 25.85
C GLU A 322 -17.42 14.15 25.96
N ARG A 323 -18.78 14.31 25.83
CA ARG A 323 -19.71 13.16 25.88
C ARG A 323 -19.48 12.24 24.68
N GLY A 324 -19.34 12.81 23.47
CA GLY A 324 -19.08 12.06 22.26
C GLY A 324 -17.77 11.31 22.33
N ALA A 325 -16.70 11.97 22.79
CA ALA A 325 -15.38 11.32 22.96
C ALA A 325 -15.43 10.17 23.99
N ASN A 326 -16.10 10.36 25.14
CA ASN A 326 -16.25 9.32 26.17
C ASN A 326 -17.10 8.15 25.66
N LEU A 327 -18.23 8.43 25.01
CA LEU A 327 -19.12 7.40 24.46
C LEU A 327 -18.36 6.53 23.44
N ALA A 328 -17.67 7.13 22.49
CA ALA A 328 -16.89 6.41 21.50
C ALA A 328 -15.83 5.50 22.14
N ALA A 329 -15.11 6.00 23.15
CA ALA A 329 -14.13 5.22 23.91
C ALA A 329 -14.77 4.06 24.69
N GLU A 330 -15.93 4.29 25.32
CA GLU A 330 -16.66 3.30 26.12
C GLU A 330 -17.17 2.14 25.26
N ILE A 331 -17.77 2.45 24.09
CA ILE A 331 -18.31 1.40 23.21
C ILE A 331 -17.26 0.86 22.22
N GLY A 332 -16.02 1.41 22.22
CA GLY A 332 -14.90 0.89 21.45
C GLY A 332 -14.98 1.16 19.96
N VAL A 333 -15.54 2.31 19.54
CA VAL A 333 -15.68 2.71 18.14
C VAL A 333 -14.92 4.00 17.84
N ALA A 334 -14.82 4.37 16.56
CA ALA A 334 -14.22 5.65 16.16
C ALA A 334 -15.05 6.84 16.67
N TRP A 335 -14.36 7.88 17.13
CA TRP A 335 -14.92 9.20 17.36
C TRP A 335 -14.60 10.08 16.16
N ILE A 336 -15.63 10.47 15.41
CA ILE A 336 -15.53 11.31 14.21
C ILE A 336 -15.87 12.75 14.58
N VAL A 337 -15.01 13.66 14.14
CA VAL A 337 -15.10 15.07 14.46
C VAL A 337 -14.98 15.91 13.20
N PRO A 338 -16.01 16.67 12.81
CA PRO A 338 -15.89 17.65 11.74
C PRO A 338 -14.91 18.75 12.15
N VAL A 339 -13.94 19.02 11.29
CA VAL A 339 -12.86 19.99 11.55
C VAL A 339 -12.73 20.95 10.38
N SER A 340 -12.90 22.23 10.66
CA SER A 340 -12.72 23.31 9.70
C SER A 340 -11.73 24.39 10.17
N THR A 341 -11.31 24.34 11.43
CA THR A 341 -10.36 25.30 12.04
C THR A 341 -9.28 24.61 12.86
N THR A 342 -8.16 25.31 13.09
CA THR A 342 -7.10 24.82 14.00
C THR A 342 -7.59 24.65 15.44
N ARG A 343 -8.55 25.45 15.87
CA ARG A 343 -9.15 25.35 17.20
C ARG A 343 -9.91 24.03 17.37
N ASP A 344 -10.62 23.59 16.34
CA ASP A 344 -11.38 22.33 16.38
C ASP A 344 -10.43 21.15 16.62
N ILE A 345 -9.31 21.10 15.88
CA ILE A 345 -8.34 20.02 16.08
C ILE A 345 -7.66 20.08 17.45
N ASP A 346 -7.37 21.26 17.97
CA ASP A 346 -6.74 21.39 19.29
C ASP A 346 -7.67 20.88 20.40
N HIS A 347 -8.97 21.19 20.31
CA HIS A 347 -10.00 20.66 21.22
C HIS A 347 -10.13 19.14 21.12
N ALA A 348 -10.29 18.61 19.89
CA ALA A 348 -10.43 17.18 19.65
C ALA A 348 -9.19 16.41 20.13
N MET A 349 -7.98 16.90 19.87
CA MET A 349 -6.75 16.27 20.34
C MET A 349 -6.61 16.29 21.86
N ALA A 350 -7.06 17.36 22.53
CA ALA A 350 -7.06 17.43 23.97
C ALA A 350 -8.04 16.39 24.58
N LEU A 351 -9.23 16.25 24.02
CA LEU A 351 -10.22 15.25 24.44
C LEU A 351 -9.74 13.82 24.12
N ARG A 352 -9.15 13.58 22.94
CA ARG A 352 -8.52 12.30 22.62
C ARG A 352 -7.49 11.87 23.68
N ALA A 353 -6.62 12.79 24.10
CA ALA A 353 -5.62 12.53 25.12
C ALA A 353 -6.23 12.20 26.49
N LYS A 354 -7.39 12.81 26.81
CA LYS A 354 -8.12 12.59 28.06
C LYS A 354 -8.92 11.29 28.09
N THR A 355 -9.60 10.96 26.99
CA THR A 355 -10.56 9.85 26.93
C THR A 355 -9.98 8.57 26.37
N GLY A 356 -8.89 8.66 25.58
CA GLY A 356 -8.34 7.53 24.82
C GLY A 356 -9.14 7.15 23.57
N ALA A 357 -10.13 7.97 23.16
CA ALA A 357 -10.95 7.70 21.98
C ALA A 357 -10.10 7.60 20.70
N GLN A 358 -10.50 6.71 19.79
CA GLN A 358 -9.90 6.62 18.46
C GLN A 358 -10.43 7.76 17.60
N LEU A 359 -9.70 8.88 17.58
CA LEU A 359 -10.09 10.08 16.84
C LEU A 359 -9.88 9.94 15.35
N LEU A 360 -10.93 10.18 14.57
CA LEU A 360 -10.89 10.50 13.14
C LEU A 360 -11.37 11.94 12.95
N ILE A 361 -10.66 12.71 12.13
CA ILE A 361 -11.16 14.04 11.73
C ILE A 361 -11.88 13.93 10.39
N GLU A 362 -13.04 14.54 10.27
CA GLU A 362 -13.73 14.71 9.00
C GLU A 362 -13.36 16.05 8.38
N ASN A 363 -13.11 16.05 7.07
CA ASN A 363 -12.93 17.30 6.33
C ASN A 363 -14.29 17.92 6.04
N ASP A 364 -14.52 19.09 6.65
CA ASP A 364 -15.79 19.83 6.56
C ASP A 364 -15.60 21.19 5.88
N GLY A 365 -15.53 21.16 4.53
CA GLY A 365 -15.55 22.35 3.68
C GLY A 365 -14.32 23.25 3.69
N ALA A 366 -13.27 22.94 4.47
CA ALA A 366 -11.99 23.62 4.37
C ALA A 366 -11.15 23.04 3.22
N PRO A 367 -10.26 23.85 2.58
CA PRO A 367 -9.39 23.37 1.52
C PRO A 367 -8.40 22.29 1.98
N SER A 368 -8.01 21.40 1.09
CA SER A 368 -7.06 20.31 1.37
C SER A 368 -5.74 20.78 1.96
N ALA A 369 -5.24 21.94 1.54
CA ALA A 369 -4.02 22.56 2.08
C ALA A 369 -4.10 22.80 3.59
N PHE A 370 -5.28 23.09 4.14
CA PHE A 370 -5.51 23.23 5.58
C PHE A 370 -5.23 21.90 6.29
N TYR A 371 -5.77 20.80 5.77
CA TYR A 371 -5.58 19.47 6.37
C TYR A 371 -4.14 18.99 6.18
N GLU A 372 -3.50 19.24 5.04
CA GLU A 372 -2.08 18.90 4.85
C GLU A 372 -1.18 19.59 5.89
N GLU A 373 -1.42 20.87 6.16
CA GLU A 373 -0.68 21.60 7.21
C GLU A 373 -0.97 21.02 8.59
N LEU A 374 -2.20 20.61 8.86
CA LEU A 374 -2.62 19.98 10.10
C LEU A 374 -1.86 18.66 10.37
N TYR A 375 -1.61 17.85 9.34
CA TYR A 375 -0.87 16.57 9.48
C TYR A 375 0.64 16.75 9.48
N ARG A 376 1.16 17.84 8.95
CA ARG A 376 2.59 18.05 8.76
C ARG A 376 3.36 18.03 10.09
N GLY A 377 4.30 17.08 10.21
CA GLY A 377 5.21 16.98 11.35
C GLY A 377 4.57 16.60 12.68
N ARG A 378 3.27 16.21 12.71
CA ARG A 378 2.62 15.72 13.93
C ARG A 378 3.06 14.30 14.25
N GLU A 379 3.50 14.08 15.46
CA GLU A 379 3.66 12.73 16.02
C GLU A 379 2.27 12.14 16.34
N ASN A 380 2.01 10.92 15.89
CA ASN A 380 0.76 10.20 16.12
C ASN A 380 -0.50 11.01 15.74
N PRO A 381 -0.63 11.43 14.47
CA PRO A 381 -1.78 12.20 14.01
C PRO A 381 -3.08 11.40 14.12
N PRO A 382 -4.26 12.04 14.19
CA PRO A 382 -5.54 11.36 14.08
C PRO A 382 -5.69 10.73 12.69
N GLY A 383 -6.58 9.75 12.55
CA GLY A 383 -7.00 9.29 11.23
C GLY A 383 -7.86 10.35 10.52
N LEU A 384 -8.04 10.20 9.20
CA LEU A 384 -8.93 11.02 8.39
C LEU A 384 -10.18 10.21 8.01
N ALA A 385 -11.35 10.75 8.30
CA ALA A 385 -12.61 10.36 7.70
C ALA A 385 -12.76 11.20 6.42
N PHE A 386 -12.39 10.63 5.28
CA PHE A 386 -12.33 11.33 4.00
C PHE A 386 -13.75 11.57 3.46
N ASN A 387 -14.17 12.84 3.41
CA ASN A 387 -15.44 13.25 2.85
C ASN A 387 -15.26 13.91 1.47
N PRO A 388 -15.62 13.23 0.37
CA PRO A 388 -15.52 13.79 -0.97
C PRO A 388 -16.40 15.03 -1.17
N GLY A 389 -17.63 15.01 -0.67
CA GLY A 389 -18.54 16.15 -0.72
C GLY A 389 -17.96 17.38 -0.01
N GLY A 390 -17.27 17.18 1.12
CA GLY A 390 -16.59 18.24 1.85
C GLY A 390 -15.53 18.96 1.03
N PHE A 391 -14.70 18.23 0.27
CA PHE A 391 -13.72 18.84 -0.63
C PHE A 391 -14.37 19.46 -1.88
N ALA A 392 -15.44 18.85 -2.39
CA ALA A 392 -16.21 19.45 -3.50
C ALA A 392 -16.84 20.79 -3.08
N ARG A 393 -17.35 20.92 -1.84
CA ARG A 393 -17.82 22.19 -1.27
C ARG A 393 -16.72 23.26 -1.20
N ALA A 394 -15.45 22.84 -1.06
CA ALA A 394 -14.29 23.73 -1.09
C ALA A 394 -13.79 24.05 -2.50
N ASP A 395 -14.57 23.70 -3.55
CA ASP A 395 -14.23 23.87 -4.98
C ASP A 395 -12.95 23.10 -5.39
N GLU A 396 -12.70 21.97 -4.76
CA GLU A 396 -11.58 21.08 -5.08
C GLU A 396 -12.06 19.80 -5.78
N LYS A 397 -11.15 19.13 -6.47
CA LYS A 397 -11.39 17.81 -7.05
C LYS A 397 -10.96 16.74 -6.05
N PRO A 398 -11.89 16.05 -5.36
CA PRO A 398 -11.58 15.20 -4.22
C PRO A 398 -10.64 14.05 -4.53
N PHE A 399 -10.80 13.40 -5.69
CA PHE A 399 -9.90 12.34 -6.13
C PHE A 399 -8.65 12.90 -6.83
N LEU A 400 -8.82 13.60 -7.96
CA LEU A 400 -7.68 14.04 -8.78
C LEU A 400 -6.84 15.14 -8.12
N GLY A 401 -7.48 16.06 -7.43
CA GLY A 401 -6.81 17.21 -6.79
C GLY A 401 -6.29 16.90 -5.41
N VAL A 402 -7.06 16.20 -4.61
CA VAL A 402 -6.77 15.96 -3.20
C VAL A 402 -6.19 14.57 -2.98
N PHE A 403 -7.00 13.52 -3.13
CA PHE A 403 -6.57 12.17 -2.77
C PHE A 403 -5.34 11.72 -3.56
N TYR A 404 -5.32 11.96 -4.85
CA TYR A 404 -4.20 11.54 -5.72
C TYR A 404 -2.91 12.33 -5.48
N LYS A 405 -2.99 13.66 -5.25
CA LYS A 405 -1.81 14.53 -5.19
C LYS A 405 -1.32 14.86 -3.80
N SER A 406 -2.19 14.75 -2.78
CA SER A 406 -1.84 15.14 -1.42
C SER A 406 -1.33 13.97 -0.58
N THR A 407 -0.78 14.30 0.60
CA THR A 407 -0.38 13.31 1.61
C THR A 407 -1.57 12.79 2.43
N LEU A 408 -2.76 13.36 2.29
CA LEU A 408 -3.96 13.06 3.09
C LEU A 408 -4.41 11.61 2.95
N ARG A 409 -4.19 10.98 1.78
CA ARG A 409 -4.49 9.56 1.57
C ARG A 409 -3.82 8.61 2.56
N LYS A 410 -2.66 8.99 3.14
CA LYS A 410 -1.97 8.19 4.16
C LYS A 410 -2.74 8.11 5.47
N HIS A 411 -3.56 9.10 5.72
CA HIS A 411 -4.35 9.27 6.94
C HIS A 411 -5.79 8.81 6.80
N ALA A 412 -6.28 8.60 5.56
CA ALA A 412 -7.64 8.15 5.29
C ALA A 412 -7.87 6.73 5.84
N LYS A 413 -8.78 6.61 6.80
CA LYS A 413 -9.15 5.36 7.50
C LYS A 413 -10.63 5.03 7.35
N HIS A 414 -11.42 6.01 6.96
CA HIS A 414 -12.85 5.97 6.78
C HIS A 414 -13.19 6.81 5.56
N PHE A 415 -14.21 6.44 4.79
CA PHE A 415 -14.65 7.19 3.63
C PHE A 415 -16.16 7.45 3.71
N TYR A 416 -16.54 8.69 3.49
CA TYR A 416 -17.93 9.03 3.26
C TYR A 416 -18.31 8.80 1.80
N ILE A 417 -19.50 8.31 1.59
CA ILE A 417 -20.19 8.34 0.31
C ILE A 417 -21.11 9.56 0.36
N ASP A 418 -20.51 10.69 0.10
CA ASP A 418 -21.12 12.02 0.09
C ASP A 418 -20.74 12.70 -1.22
N ASP A 419 -21.72 13.24 -1.95
CA ASP A 419 -21.50 13.91 -3.21
C ASP A 419 -22.18 15.29 -3.19
N TYR A 420 -21.63 16.21 -3.98
CA TYR A 420 -22.04 17.61 -3.97
C TYR A 420 -21.98 18.20 -5.38
N SER A 421 -23.02 18.89 -5.80
CA SER A 421 -23.06 19.62 -7.08
C SER A 421 -22.55 21.05 -6.87
N ILE A 422 -21.38 21.35 -7.41
CA ILE A 422 -20.83 22.73 -7.40
C ILE A 422 -21.73 23.67 -8.21
N LEU A 423 -22.38 23.15 -9.27
CA LEU A 423 -23.21 23.94 -10.16
C LEU A 423 -24.47 24.44 -9.44
N ASP A 424 -25.12 23.56 -8.67
CA ASP A 424 -26.39 23.83 -8.01
C ASP A 424 -26.19 24.35 -6.57
N GLY A 425 -25.01 24.08 -5.99
CA GLY A 425 -24.70 24.42 -4.60
C GLY A 425 -25.41 23.53 -3.57
N GLU A 426 -25.77 22.29 -3.96
CA GLU A 426 -26.60 21.37 -3.18
C GLU A 426 -25.95 19.98 -3.10
N PRO A 427 -26.28 19.17 -2.07
CA PRO A 427 -25.94 17.76 -2.02
C PRO A 427 -26.46 17.03 -3.27
N ALA A 428 -25.73 16.01 -3.70
CA ALA A 428 -26.08 15.21 -4.86
C ALA A 428 -26.07 13.70 -4.52
N LEU A 429 -26.79 12.91 -5.30
CA LEU A 429 -26.73 11.46 -5.19
C LEU A 429 -25.34 10.93 -5.58
N PRO A 430 -24.86 9.84 -4.97
CA PRO A 430 -23.55 9.28 -5.23
C PRO A 430 -23.24 9.11 -6.73
N GLY A 431 -22.16 9.72 -7.20
CA GLY A 431 -21.72 9.70 -8.58
C GLY A 431 -22.43 10.68 -9.52
N GLN A 432 -23.30 11.56 -9.01
CA GLN A 432 -24.02 12.57 -9.79
C GLN A 432 -23.51 14.01 -9.57
N GLY A 433 -22.67 14.21 -8.57
CA GLY A 433 -22.06 15.49 -8.22
C GLY A 433 -20.59 15.62 -8.67
N ASN A 434 -19.86 16.47 -7.96
CA ASN A 434 -18.46 16.78 -8.17
C ASN A 434 -17.52 16.12 -7.15
N GLY A 435 -18.04 15.24 -6.28
CA GLY A 435 -17.27 14.49 -5.26
C GLY A 435 -16.33 13.44 -5.82
N GLU A 436 -16.33 13.20 -7.14
CA GLU A 436 -15.51 12.15 -7.80
C GLU A 436 -15.66 10.78 -7.09
N VAL A 437 -16.87 10.49 -6.56
CA VAL A 437 -17.17 9.30 -5.77
C VAL A 437 -16.88 8.02 -6.54
N LYS A 438 -17.17 8.01 -7.84
CA LYS A 438 -16.89 6.87 -8.73
C LYS A 438 -15.40 6.55 -8.80
N GLU A 439 -14.57 7.57 -8.91
CA GLU A 439 -13.12 7.45 -8.99
C GLU A 439 -12.56 6.95 -7.67
N ILE A 440 -13.07 7.44 -6.54
CA ILE A 440 -12.69 6.98 -5.20
C ILE A 440 -13.05 5.51 -5.00
N ILE A 441 -14.28 5.09 -5.34
CA ILE A 441 -14.70 3.69 -5.25
C ILE A 441 -13.85 2.81 -6.17
N SER A 442 -13.52 3.28 -7.37
CA SER A 442 -12.64 2.57 -8.30
C SER A 442 -11.26 2.31 -7.69
N MET A 443 -10.72 3.29 -6.99
CA MET A 443 -9.45 3.17 -6.27
C MET A 443 -9.56 2.22 -5.08
N LEU A 444 -10.58 2.35 -4.24
CA LEU A 444 -10.83 1.46 -3.10
C LEU A 444 -10.95 -0.01 -3.56
N ARG A 445 -11.67 -0.24 -4.66
CA ARG A 445 -11.78 -1.54 -5.31
C ARG A 445 -10.42 -2.13 -5.69
N CYS A 446 -9.55 -1.31 -6.29
CA CYS A 446 -8.22 -1.75 -6.70
C CYS A 446 -7.30 -2.06 -5.50
N ARG A 447 -7.58 -1.48 -4.35
CA ARG A 447 -6.83 -1.71 -3.10
C ARG A 447 -7.37 -2.85 -2.25
N GLY A 448 -8.48 -3.48 -2.64
CA GLY A 448 -9.13 -4.50 -1.81
C GLY A 448 -9.58 -3.95 -0.47
N TYR A 449 -10.19 -2.76 -0.47
CA TYR A 449 -10.61 -2.06 0.75
C TYR A 449 -11.65 -2.87 1.52
N ASP A 450 -11.41 -3.10 2.81
CA ASP A 450 -12.22 -3.88 3.74
C ASP A 450 -12.75 -3.03 4.93
N GLY A 451 -12.56 -1.70 4.84
CA GLY A 451 -12.87 -0.78 5.92
C GLY A 451 -14.33 -0.31 5.97
N LEU A 452 -14.54 0.85 6.55
CA LEU A 452 -15.84 1.47 6.78
C LEU A 452 -16.14 2.52 5.71
N LEU A 453 -17.30 2.39 5.06
CA LEU A 453 -17.91 3.40 4.20
C LEU A 453 -19.18 3.89 4.89
N THR A 454 -19.44 5.19 4.93
CA THR A 454 -20.68 5.75 5.47
C THR A 454 -21.44 6.56 4.43
N LEU A 455 -22.68 6.20 4.19
CA LEU A 455 -23.61 6.98 3.38
C LEU A 455 -24.03 8.22 4.15
N ARG A 456 -23.85 9.37 3.51
CA ARG A 456 -24.50 10.62 3.92
C ARG A 456 -25.65 10.90 2.95
N SER A 457 -26.85 11.01 3.45
CA SER A 457 -28.05 11.25 2.61
C SER A 457 -28.00 12.66 2.01
N ALA A 458 -28.45 12.79 0.77
CA ALA A 458 -28.53 14.09 0.11
C ALA A 458 -29.59 15.03 0.75
N ASP A 459 -30.56 14.44 1.48
CA ASP A 459 -31.59 15.13 2.23
C ASP A 459 -32.02 14.24 3.42
N GLU A 460 -32.76 14.76 4.38
CA GLU A 460 -33.23 14.03 5.55
C GLU A 460 -34.46 13.14 5.24
N GLY A 461 -34.57 12.06 6.01
CA GLY A 461 -35.69 11.14 6.02
C GLY A 461 -35.53 9.86 5.23
N VAL A 462 -36.37 8.90 5.53
CA VAL A 462 -36.37 7.54 4.93
C VAL A 462 -36.36 7.55 3.40
N PRO A 463 -37.14 8.41 2.72
CA PRO A 463 -37.12 8.43 1.25
C PRO A 463 -35.77 8.83 0.68
N ALA A 464 -35.13 9.87 1.20
CA ALA A 464 -33.83 10.38 0.75
C ALA A 464 -32.71 9.36 1.04
N PHE A 465 -32.70 8.77 2.24
CA PHE A 465 -31.79 7.69 2.57
C PHE A 465 -31.88 6.53 1.58
N ARG A 466 -33.10 6.04 1.29
CA ARG A 466 -33.28 4.94 0.33
C ARG A 466 -32.83 5.28 -1.08
N GLU A 467 -33.08 6.50 -1.51
CA GLU A 467 -32.64 6.97 -2.82
C GLU A 467 -31.11 7.01 -2.88
N THR A 468 -30.45 7.55 -1.86
CA THR A 468 -28.99 7.59 -1.75
C THR A 468 -28.38 6.18 -1.71
N ALA A 469 -28.92 5.27 -0.90
CA ALA A 469 -28.43 3.89 -0.80
C ALA A 469 -28.55 3.14 -2.14
N ARG A 470 -29.70 3.29 -2.83
CA ARG A 470 -29.90 2.68 -4.15
C ARG A 470 -28.99 3.27 -5.23
N ALA A 471 -28.76 4.58 -5.20
CA ALA A 471 -27.83 5.23 -6.11
C ALA A 471 -26.40 4.69 -5.91
N PHE A 472 -25.97 4.53 -4.67
CA PHE A 472 -24.68 3.92 -4.32
C PHE A 472 -24.59 2.47 -4.77
N TRP A 473 -25.57 1.61 -4.47
CA TRP A 473 -25.59 0.23 -4.90
C TRP A 473 -25.56 0.10 -6.42
N LYS A 474 -26.33 0.94 -7.11
CA LYS A 474 -26.31 0.99 -8.58
C LYS A 474 -24.94 1.38 -9.10
N LEU A 475 -24.33 2.41 -8.52
CA LEU A 475 -22.99 2.86 -8.91
C LEU A 475 -21.96 1.73 -8.74
N LEU A 476 -22.01 0.99 -7.61
CA LEU A 476 -21.12 -0.14 -7.34
C LEU A 476 -21.33 -1.30 -8.32
N ASP A 477 -22.58 -1.60 -8.66
CA ASP A 477 -22.94 -2.68 -9.60
C ASP A 477 -22.56 -2.34 -11.06
N GLU A 478 -22.51 -1.06 -11.43
CA GLU A 478 -22.13 -0.59 -12.78
C GLU A 478 -20.61 -0.50 -12.99
N MET A 479 -19.82 -0.60 -11.94
CA MET A 479 -18.36 -0.51 -11.99
C MET A 479 -17.70 -1.87 -12.09
#